data_3265625251df0f93db57b92e93bd4667
#
_entry.id   3265625251df0f93db57b92e93bd4667
#
_cell.length_a   1.000
_cell.length_b   1.000
_cell.length_c   1.000
_cell.angle_alpha   90.00
_cell.angle_beta   90.00
_cell.angle_gamma   90.00
#
_symmetry.space_group_name_H-M   'P 1'
#
loop_
_entity.id
_entity.type
_entity.pdbx_description
1 polymer ?
#
loop_
_entity_poly.entity_id
_entity_poly.type
_entity_poly.pdbx_seq_one_letter_code
_entity_poly.pdbx_strand_id
1 'polypeptide(L)'
;MKEDRRMKLQKKKFDSNHLLAIFIVVCGLLAGISVFAGGVLTPVKNIFFTVLSPMQEGINSVGNAVFSWNENAKSKKTLRAENERLQEKIDVLKMQNRVLQQNQVELERLQDLLKLKQKYKKYHTVGARVISKGSGNWFDIFLINRGSKDGIKKDMNVIAGNGLVGIVYDVSSHTAKVRTIINDTSMVSAMFLKTNDACIVNGSLDTMEDGYLEVVYISKDAKVKNGDELVTSYVSSKFNEGITIGKVSDLKLDSTKLTKTAKVTPVVDFKHLKEVLVITDLKKTKNLDEETKE
;
A
#
# COMPACT_ATOMS: atom_id res chain seq x y z
N MET A 1 42.26 62.31 27.76
CA MET A 1 42.08 63.26 28.90
C MET A 1 40.65 63.06 29.43
N LYS A 2 40.53 62.26 30.50
CA LYS A 2 39.53 62.28 31.56
C LYS A 2 39.70 61.02 32.41
N GLU A 3 40.21 61.25 33.60
CA GLU A 3 40.45 60.23 34.64
C GLU A 3 39.14 59.65 35.14
N ASP A 4 39.13 58.36 35.29
CA ASP A 4 38.06 57.61 35.94
C ASP A 4 38.48 57.25 37.37
N ARG A 5 37.95 57.98 38.31
CA ARG A 5 38.19 57.81 39.79
C ARG A 5 37.33 56.61 40.25
N ARG A 6 37.91 55.46 40.40
CA ARG A 6 37.29 54.35 41.15
C ARG A 6 37.45 54.52 42.61
N MET A 7 36.38 54.88 43.29
CA MET A 7 36.28 54.87 44.76
C MET A 7 36.31 53.40 45.25
N LYS A 8 37.41 53.01 45.90
CA LYS A 8 37.52 51.77 46.66
C LYS A 8 36.79 51.90 47.97
N LEU A 9 35.62 51.27 48.10
CA LEU A 9 34.96 51.03 49.38
C LEU A 9 35.74 49.97 50.17
N GLN A 10 36.46 50.36 51.21
CA GLN A 10 37.06 49.42 52.14
C GLN A 10 35.97 48.75 53.00
N LYS A 11 35.70 47.48 52.77
CA LYS A 11 34.93 46.62 53.69
C LYS A 11 35.78 46.41 54.99
N LYS A 12 35.42 47.08 56.09
CA LYS A 12 35.95 46.79 57.41
C LYS A 12 35.52 45.39 57.81
N LYS A 13 36.46 44.41 57.85
CA LYS A 13 36.22 43.06 58.39
C LYS A 13 35.96 43.21 59.87
N PHE A 14 34.73 43.01 60.34
CA PHE A 14 34.42 42.77 61.74
C PHE A 14 34.95 41.40 62.11
N ASP A 15 35.86 41.34 63.08
CA ASP A 15 36.36 40.09 63.61
C ASP A 15 35.22 39.30 64.24
N SER A 16 35.07 38.02 63.80
CA SER A 16 34.04 37.11 64.25
C SER A 16 33.96 37.00 65.80
N ASN A 17 35.07 37.18 66.45
CA ASN A 17 35.16 37.11 67.90
C ASN A 17 34.45 38.31 68.65
N HIS A 18 34.41 39.47 68.02
CA HIS A 18 33.69 40.64 68.61
C HIS A 18 32.16 40.45 68.39
N LEU A 19 31.75 39.85 67.33
CA LEU A 19 30.34 39.56 67.06
C LEU A 19 29.80 38.49 68.01
N LEU A 20 30.63 37.46 68.29
CA LEU A 20 30.31 36.40 69.23
C LEU A 20 30.28 37.00 70.73
N ALA A 21 31.19 37.88 71.07
CA ALA A 21 31.21 38.56 72.39
C ALA A 21 29.94 39.43 72.57
N ILE A 22 29.54 40.20 71.55
CA ILE A 22 28.32 41.03 71.60
C ILE A 22 27.08 40.06 71.71
N PHE A 23 27.05 38.92 71.02
CA PHE A 23 25.94 37.96 71.10
C PHE A 23 25.83 37.40 72.55
N ILE A 24 26.94 37.04 73.17
CA ILE A 24 26.95 36.47 74.51
C ILE A 24 26.50 37.54 75.54
N VAL A 25 26.91 38.78 75.37
CA VAL A 25 26.48 39.90 76.26
C VAL A 25 24.98 40.18 76.12
N VAL A 26 24.45 40.16 74.92
CA VAL A 26 23.03 40.34 74.66
C VAL A 26 22.20 39.16 75.20
N CYS A 27 22.65 37.90 75.04
CA CYS A 27 22.01 36.74 75.65
C CYS A 27 22.05 36.80 77.19
N GLY A 28 23.16 37.23 77.79
CA GLY A 28 23.28 37.37 79.20
C GLY A 28 22.36 38.46 79.77
N LEU A 29 22.25 39.62 79.09
CA LEU A 29 21.31 40.67 79.41
C LEU A 29 19.86 40.21 79.34
N LEU A 30 19.50 39.48 78.28
CA LEU A 30 18.16 38.94 78.14
C LEU A 30 17.82 37.87 79.19
N ALA A 31 18.80 37.05 79.58
CA ALA A 31 18.63 36.07 80.65
C ALA A 31 18.50 36.82 82.04
N GLY A 32 19.30 37.85 82.29
CA GLY A 32 19.20 38.67 83.49
C GLY A 32 17.88 39.41 83.66
N ILE A 33 17.34 39.95 82.55
CA ILE A 33 16.01 40.60 82.54
C ILE A 33 14.90 39.51 82.73
N SER A 34 15.09 38.32 82.26
CA SER A 34 14.15 37.23 82.47
C SER A 34 14.04 36.78 83.92
N VAL A 35 15.13 36.84 84.70
CA VAL A 35 15.15 36.40 86.08
C VAL A 35 14.64 37.50 87.01
N PHE A 36 14.91 38.82 86.75
CA PHE A 36 14.51 39.91 87.56
C PHE A 36 13.09 40.45 87.33
N ALA A 37 12.51 40.22 86.15
CA ALA A 37 11.16 40.67 85.80
C ALA A 37 10.15 39.54 85.90
N GLY A 38 10.12 38.83 87.01
CA GLY A 38 9.12 37.75 87.24
C GLY A 38 7.69 38.30 87.35
N GLY A 39 7.06 38.60 86.24
CA GLY A 39 5.65 38.98 86.24
C GLY A 39 5.14 39.79 85.05
N VAL A 40 6.00 40.24 84.12
CA VAL A 40 5.55 41.14 83.01
C VAL A 40 5.72 40.51 81.59
N LEU A 41 6.09 39.25 81.47
CA LEU A 41 6.38 38.61 80.19
C LEU A 41 5.23 37.78 79.54
N THR A 42 4.01 37.96 80.09
CA THR A 42 2.82 37.28 79.48
C THR A 42 2.45 37.80 78.07
N PRO A 43 2.63 39.09 77.68
CA PRO A 43 2.30 39.51 76.35
C PRO A 43 3.33 39.08 75.31
N VAL A 44 4.59 38.77 75.65
CA VAL A 44 5.66 38.42 74.70
C VAL A 44 5.53 36.99 74.22
N LYS A 45 4.99 36.07 75.02
CA LYS A 45 4.73 34.70 74.62
C LYS A 45 3.69 34.63 73.47
N ASN A 46 2.65 35.44 73.54
CA ASN A 46 1.61 35.44 72.51
C ASN A 46 2.08 36.03 71.17
N ILE A 47 2.97 37.03 71.23
CA ILE A 47 3.52 37.65 70.00
C ILE A 47 4.48 36.68 69.32
N PHE A 48 5.30 35.92 70.08
CA PHE A 48 6.26 34.99 69.52
C PHE A 48 5.55 33.79 68.78
N PHE A 49 4.50 33.27 69.39
CA PHE A 49 3.71 32.19 68.75
C PHE A 49 2.85 32.65 67.56
N THR A 50 2.37 33.92 67.63
CA THR A 50 1.53 34.46 66.55
C THR A 50 2.32 34.82 65.28
N VAL A 51 3.63 35.17 65.45
CA VAL A 51 4.49 35.56 64.33
C VAL A 51 5.26 34.37 63.74
N LEU A 52 5.59 33.35 64.57
CA LEU A 52 6.32 32.16 64.07
C LEU A 52 5.40 31.08 63.48
N SER A 53 4.12 31.01 63.93
CA SER A 53 3.15 30.00 63.46
C SER A 53 2.93 30.03 61.92
N PRO A 54 2.69 31.19 61.28
CA PRO A 54 2.48 31.21 59.82
C PRO A 54 3.76 30.91 59.02
N MET A 55 4.94 31.02 59.62
CA MET A 55 6.19 30.69 58.92
C MET A 55 6.43 29.17 58.79
N GLN A 56 5.96 28.38 59.75
CA GLN A 56 6.02 26.90 59.69
C GLN A 56 5.04 26.33 58.69
N GLU A 57 3.86 26.89 58.53
CA GLU A 57 2.90 26.47 57.50
C GLU A 57 3.36 26.85 56.08
N GLY A 58 4.00 28.02 55.94
CA GLY A 58 4.57 28.50 54.66
C GLY A 58 5.71 27.62 54.16
N ILE A 59 6.60 27.14 55.04
CA ILE A 59 7.75 26.29 54.64
C ILE A 59 7.29 24.91 54.25
N ASN A 60 6.28 24.37 54.92
CA ASN A 60 5.72 23.06 54.54
C ASN A 60 4.95 23.11 53.22
N SER A 61 4.23 24.19 52.92
CA SER A 61 3.50 24.36 51.66
C SER A 61 4.45 24.58 50.48
N VAL A 62 5.52 25.32 50.63
CA VAL A 62 6.54 25.51 49.59
C VAL A 62 7.37 24.26 49.38
N GLY A 63 7.72 23.51 50.43
CA GLY A 63 8.38 22.21 50.33
C GLY A 63 7.55 21.18 49.57
N ASN A 64 6.29 21.05 49.90
CA ASN A 64 5.36 20.14 49.22
C ASN A 64 5.10 20.55 47.75
N ALA A 65 5.01 21.87 47.48
CA ALA A 65 4.86 22.36 46.11
C ALA A 65 6.10 22.08 45.24
N VAL A 66 7.31 22.24 45.79
CA VAL A 66 8.54 21.92 45.06
C VAL A 66 8.72 20.41 44.84
N PHE A 67 8.37 19.58 45.84
CA PHE A 67 8.39 18.11 45.69
C PHE A 67 7.37 17.62 44.67
N SER A 68 6.13 18.11 44.72
CA SER A 68 5.11 17.75 43.75
C SER A 68 5.42 18.25 42.33
N TRP A 69 6.09 19.37 42.18
CA TRP A 69 6.57 19.89 40.90
C TRP A 69 7.64 18.98 40.29
N ASN A 70 8.58 18.49 41.10
CA ASN A 70 9.65 17.61 40.63
C ASN A 70 9.13 16.21 40.28
N GLU A 71 8.21 15.66 41.06
CA GLU A 71 7.55 14.38 40.72
C GLU A 71 6.66 14.49 39.49
N ASN A 72 5.87 15.56 39.36
CA ASN A 72 5.03 15.81 38.20
C ASN A 72 5.87 16.07 36.93
N ALA A 73 7.04 16.74 37.06
CA ALA A 73 7.94 16.96 35.94
C ALA A 73 8.62 15.65 35.49
N LYS A 74 9.03 14.78 36.42
CA LYS A 74 9.56 13.43 36.10
C LYS A 74 8.49 12.54 35.48
N SER A 75 7.29 12.52 36.07
CA SER A 75 6.15 11.76 35.54
C SER A 75 5.76 12.23 34.13
N LYS A 76 5.72 13.52 33.86
CA LYS A 76 5.42 14.09 32.56
C LYS A 76 6.48 13.76 31.50
N LYS A 77 7.76 13.68 31.89
CA LYS A 77 8.86 13.29 31.00
C LYS A 77 8.81 11.80 30.65
N THR A 78 8.52 10.93 31.62
CA THR A 78 8.34 9.49 31.42
C THR A 78 7.11 9.20 30.56
N LEU A 79 6.00 9.87 30.82
CA LEU A 79 4.78 9.73 30.00
C LEU A 79 5.00 10.20 28.55
N ARG A 80 5.77 11.25 28.32
CA ARG A 80 6.12 11.68 26.96
C ARG A 80 7.00 10.66 26.26
N ALA A 81 8.04 10.16 26.91
CA ALA A 81 8.91 9.12 26.35
C ALA A 81 8.14 7.81 26.07
N GLU A 82 7.19 7.44 26.94
CA GLU A 82 6.32 6.30 26.70
C GLU A 82 5.36 6.53 25.51
N ASN A 83 4.82 7.73 25.38
CA ASN A 83 3.96 8.10 24.25
C ASN A 83 4.73 8.08 22.92
N GLU A 84 5.94 8.63 22.87
CA GLU A 84 6.83 8.55 21.71
C GLU A 84 7.15 7.10 21.36
N ARG A 85 7.50 6.26 22.33
CA ARG A 85 7.76 4.84 22.13
C ARG A 85 6.54 4.07 21.65
N LEU A 86 5.35 4.41 22.15
CA LEU A 86 4.10 3.79 21.70
C LEU A 86 3.76 4.23 20.27
N GLN A 87 4.00 5.49 19.91
CA GLN A 87 3.85 5.98 18.55
C GLN A 87 4.80 5.28 17.58
N GLU A 88 6.08 5.15 17.93
CA GLU A 88 7.04 4.37 17.12
C GLU A 88 6.57 2.93 16.93
N LYS A 89 6.09 2.27 17.98
CA LYS A 89 5.53 0.90 17.88
C LYS A 89 4.30 0.86 16.96
N ILE A 90 3.42 1.84 17.05
CA ILE A 90 2.24 1.93 16.19
C ILE A 90 2.66 2.08 14.72
N ASP A 91 3.67 2.89 14.44
CA ASP A 91 4.15 3.11 13.08
C ASP A 91 4.84 1.85 12.51
N VAL A 92 5.63 1.16 13.31
CA VAL A 92 6.21 -0.15 12.96
C VAL A 92 5.10 -1.18 12.71
N LEU A 93 4.11 -1.28 13.58
CA LEU A 93 2.98 -2.21 13.41
C LEU A 93 2.14 -1.88 12.18
N LYS A 94 1.90 -0.60 11.88
CA LYS A 94 1.21 -0.17 10.65
C LYS A 94 2.00 -0.56 9.41
N MET A 95 3.33 -0.39 9.43
CA MET A 95 4.20 -0.80 8.33
C MET A 95 4.15 -2.31 8.11
N GLN A 96 4.27 -3.10 9.20
CA GLN A 96 4.17 -4.57 9.14
C GLN A 96 2.79 -5.02 8.61
N ASN A 97 1.71 -4.37 9.05
CA ASN A 97 0.37 -4.68 8.58
C ASN A 97 0.21 -4.42 7.07
N ARG A 98 0.77 -3.30 6.56
CA ARG A 98 0.78 -3.03 5.11
C ARG A 98 1.52 -4.11 4.32
N VAL A 99 2.69 -4.53 4.80
CA VAL A 99 3.47 -5.61 4.17
C VAL A 99 2.70 -6.92 4.18
N LEU A 100 2.07 -7.27 5.30
CA LEU A 100 1.23 -8.47 5.40
C LEU A 100 0.04 -8.44 4.44
N GLN A 101 -0.65 -7.31 4.34
CA GLN A 101 -1.75 -7.13 3.37
C GLN A 101 -1.27 -7.26 1.92
N GLN A 102 -0.11 -6.69 1.58
CA GLN A 102 0.48 -6.84 0.25
C GLN A 102 0.82 -8.29 -0.06
N ASN A 103 1.42 -9.01 0.89
CA ASN A 103 1.75 -10.43 0.75
C ASN A 103 0.50 -11.30 0.60
N GLN A 104 -0.58 -10.98 1.31
CA GLN A 104 -1.85 -11.71 1.20
C GLN A 104 -2.45 -11.55 -0.21
N VAL A 105 -2.51 -10.33 -0.73
CA VAL A 105 -2.98 -10.06 -2.11
C VAL A 105 -2.11 -10.76 -3.16
N GLU A 106 -0.78 -10.80 -2.93
CA GLU A 106 0.14 -11.53 -3.83
C GLU A 106 -0.12 -13.05 -3.79
N LEU A 107 -0.35 -13.60 -2.60
CA LEU A 107 -0.64 -15.03 -2.42
C LEU A 107 -1.96 -15.43 -3.08
N GLU A 108 -3.01 -14.63 -2.97
CA GLU A 108 -4.29 -14.84 -3.65
C GLU A 108 -4.10 -14.87 -5.17
N ARG A 109 -3.33 -13.92 -5.74
CA ARG A 109 -3.03 -13.90 -7.19
C ARG A 109 -2.25 -15.12 -7.66
N LEU A 110 -1.25 -15.56 -6.90
CA LEU A 110 -0.49 -16.76 -7.24
C LEU A 110 -1.36 -18.02 -7.17
N GLN A 111 -2.29 -18.11 -6.23
CA GLN A 111 -3.27 -19.19 -6.16
C GLN A 111 -4.19 -19.18 -7.39
N ASP A 112 -4.64 -18.02 -7.86
CA ASP A 112 -5.47 -17.90 -9.05
C ASP A 112 -4.73 -18.29 -10.34
N LEU A 113 -3.44 -17.95 -10.44
CA LEU A 113 -2.59 -18.46 -11.54
C LEU A 113 -2.44 -19.97 -11.51
N LEU A 114 -2.33 -20.57 -10.32
CA LEU A 114 -2.29 -22.03 -10.19
C LEU A 114 -3.60 -22.68 -10.62
N LYS A 115 -4.75 -22.11 -10.26
CA LYS A 115 -6.07 -22.57 -10.72
C LYS A 115 -6.19 -22.45 -12.25
N LEU A 116 -5.73 -21.33 -12.82
CA LEU A 116 -5.71 -21.13 -14.26
C LEU A 116 -4.86 -22.19 -14.98
N LYS A 117 -3.67 -22.48 -14.47
CA LYS A 117 -2.81 -23.55 -14.96
C LYS A 117 -3.52 -24.91 -14.91
N GLN A 118 -4.29 -25.18 -13.85
CA GLN A 118 -5.07 -26.41 -13.73
C GLN A 118 -6.23 -26.48 -14.74
N LYS A 119 -6.90 -25.36 -15.02
CA LYS A 119 -7.99 -25.29 -16.02
C LYS A 119 -7.50 -25.66 -17.43
N TYR A 120 -6.28 -25.23 -17.78
CA TYR A 120 -5.69 -25.45 -19.09
C TYR A 120 -4.58 -26.53 -19.08
N LYS A 121 -4.76 -27.60 -18.31
CA LYS A 121 -3.79 -28.73 -18.16
C LYS A 121 -3.31 -29.35 -19.49
N LYS A 122 -4.11 -29.27 -20.54
CA LYS A 122 -3.75 -29.77 -21.86
C LYS A 122 -2.62 -28.98 -22.53
N TYR A 123 -2.28 -27.77 -22.01
CA TYR A 123 -1.25 -26.90 -22.54
C TYR A 123 -0.08 -26.75 -21.57
N HIS A 124 1.12 -26.77 -22.09
CA HIS A 124 2.31 -26.39 -21.34
C HIS A 124 2.33 -24.87 -21.17
N THR A 125 2.59 -24.40 -19.98
CA THR A 125 2.55 -22.97 -19.69
C THR A 125 3.78 -22.50 -18.92
N VAL A 126 4.25 -21.28 -19.22
CA VAL A 126 5.30 -20.57 -18.50
C VAL A 126 4.70 -19.32 -17.87
N GLY A 127 4.92 -19.15 -16.54
CA GLY A 127 4.51 -17.95 -15.82
C GLY A 127 5.39 -16.75 -16.16
N ALA A 128 4.79 -15.60 -16.39
CA ALA A 128 5.48 -14.36 -16.68
C ALA A 128 4.83 -13.18 -15.94
N ARG A 129 5.62 -12.18 -15.60
CA ARG A 129 5.16 -10.93 -15.01
C ARG A 129 5.17 -9.82 -16.04
N VAL A 130 4.13 -9.00 -16.04
CA VAL A 130 4.06 -7.79 -16.86
C VAL A 130 5.00 -6.74 -16.24
N ILE A 131 5.94 -6.24 -17.03
CA ILE A 131 6.97 -5.30 -16.59
C ILE A 131 6.82 -3.90 -17.19
N SER A 132 6.06 -3.76 -18.27
CA SER A 132 5.73 -2.48 -18.89
C SER A 132 4.46 -2.60 -19.71
N LYS A 133 3.72 -1.50 -19.86
CA LYS A 133 2.58 -1.38 -20.77
C LYS A 133 2.79 -0.21 -21.74
N GLY A 134 2.03 -0.19 -22.83
CA GLY A 134 1.94 0.93 -23.75
C GLY A 134 1.38 2.20 -23.11
N SER A 135 1.33 3.27 -23.85
CA SER A 135 0.69 4.52 -23.44
C SER A 135 -0.82 4.33 -23.38
N GLY A 136 -1.45 4.76 -22.29
CA GLY A 136 -2.90 4.68 -22.13
C GLY A 136 -3.35 3.91 -20.87
N ASN A 137 -4.67 3.83 -20.72
CA ASN A 137 -5.30 3.20 -19.54
C ASN A 137 -5.42 1.68 -19.66
N TRP A 138 -5.36 1.14 -20.88
CA TRP A 138 -5.54 -0.26 -21.19
C TRP A 138 -4.21 -0.96 -21.48
N PHE A 139 -4.16 -2.26 -21.20
CA PHE A 139 -3.05 -3.11 -21.59
C PHE A 139 -3.31 -3.68 -23.00
N ASP A 140 -3.29 -2.83 -24.01
CA ASP A 140 -3.44 -3.21 -25.43
C ASP A 140 -2.16 -3.88 -25.96
N ILE A 141 -1.00 -3.34 -25.58
CA ILE A 141 0.33 -3.90 -25.80
C ILE A 141 1.11 -3.81 -24.50
N PHE A 142 1.75 -4.89 -24.09
CA PHE A 142 2.58 -4.92 -22.90
C PHE A 142 3.82 -5.81 -23.05
N LEU A 143 4.77 -5.63 -22.16
CA LEU A 143 6.04 -6.35 -22.10
C LEU A 143 6.02 -7.32 -20.91
N ILE A 144 6.49 -8.55 -21.13
CA ILE A 144 6.67 -9.57 -20.09
C ILE A 144 8.15 -9.84 -19.83
N ASN A 145 8.48 -10.30 -18.60
CA ASN A 145 9.84 -10.63 -18.15
C ASN A 145 10.28 -12.06 -18.54
N ARG A 146 9.81 -12.57 -19.68
CA ARG A 146 10.19 -13.85 -20.27
C ARG A 146 10.45 -13.65 -21.74
N GLY A 147 11.50 -14.31 -22.26
CA GLY A 147 11.93 -14.19 -23.64
C GLY A 147 12.34 -15.51 -24.26
N SER A 148 13.10 -15.46 -25.34
CA SER A 148 13.53 -16.67 -26.06
C SER A 148 14.38 -17.62 -25.22
N LYS A 149 15.13 -17.12 -24.24
CA LYS A 149 15.88 -17.97 -23.27
C LYS A 149 14.96 -18.77 -22.33
N ASP A 150 13.75 -18.30 -22.12
CA ASP A 150 12.71 -19.00 -21.32
C ASP A 150 11.81 -19.88 -22.18
N GLY A 151 12.13 -20.06 -23.46
CA GLY A 151 11.36 -20.85 -24.40
C GLY A 151 10.19 -20.12 -25.05
N ILE A 152 10.07 -18.79 -24.84
CA ILE A 152 9.01 -17.99 -25.46
C ILE A 152 9.30 -17.79 -26.96
N LYS A 153 8.28 -17.96 -27.77
CA LYS A 153 8.33 -17.76 -29.25
C LYS A 153 7.16 -16.89 -29.69
N LYS A 154 7.33 -16.28 -30.85
CA LYS A 154 6.25 -15.55 -31.52
C LYS A 154 5.05 -16.49 -31.76
N ASP A 155 3.86 -15.92 -31.74
CA ASP A 155 2.57 -16.61 -31.91
C ASP A 155 2.17 -17.55 -30.75
N MET A 156 2.88 -17.55 -29.64
CA MET A 156 2.44 -18.18 -28.39
C MET A 156 1.28 -17.40 -27.77
N ASN A 157 0.27 -18.13 -27.28
CA ASN A 157 -0.90 -17.51 -26.66
C ASN A 157 -0.65 -17.14 -25.20
N VAL A 158 -1.26 -16.06 -24.77
CA VAL A 158 -1.14 -15.54 -23.41
C VAL A 158 -2.50 -15.53 -22.75
N ILE A 159 -2.59 -16.08 -21.53
CA ILE A 159 -3.82 -16.20 -20.75
C ILE A 159 -3.66 -15.60 -19.35
N ALA A 160 -4.72 -15.03 -18.80
CA ALA A 160 -4.84 -14.56 -17.42
C ALA A 160 -6.33 -14.51 -17.02
N GLY A 161 -6.62 -14.42 -15.74
CA GLY A 161 -7.97 -14.16 -15.24
C GLY A 161 -9.06 -15.09 -15.79
N ASN A 162 -8.72 -16.34 -16.08
CA ASN A 162 -9.59 -17.38 -16.67
C ASN A 162 -9.82 -17.31 -18.18
N GLY A 163 -9.13 -16.45 -18.93
CA GLY A 163 -9.36 -16.32 -20.36
C GLY A 163 -8.16 -15.89 -21.19
N LEU A 164 -8.43 -15.66 -22.47
CA LEU A 164 -7.45 -15.22 -23.47
C LEU A 164 -7.10 -13.74 -23.25
N VAL A 165 -5.81 -13.47 -23.04
CA VAL A 165 -5.26 -12.11 -23.04
C VAL A 165 -4.88 -11.67 -24.45
N GLY A 166 -4.15 -12.51 -25.18
CA GLY A 166 -3.63 -12.15 -26.50
C GLY A 166 -2.57 -13.12 -27.00
N ILE A 167 -1.62 -12.59 -27.75
CA ILE A 167 -0.58 -13.35 -28.43
C ILE A 167 0.77 -12.66 -28.35
N VAL A 168 1.84 -13.40 -28.21
CA VAL A 168 3.21 -12.91 -28.31
C VAL A 168 3.49 -12.53 -29.75
N TYR A 169 3.84 -11.26 -30.02
CA TYR A 169 4.09 -10.81 -31.39
C TYR A 169 5.55 -10.44 -31.67
N ASP A 170 6.34 -10.18 -30.63
CA ASP A 170 7.77 -9.86 -30.72
C ASP A 170 8.52 -10.45 -29.53
N VAL A 171 9.71 -10.99 -29.75
CA VAL A 171 10.48 -11.71 -28.72
C VAL A 171 11.94 -11.29 -28.75
N SER A 172 12.43 -10.85 -27.58
CA SER A 172 13.85 -10.61 -27.30
C SER A 172 14.43 -11.73 -26.45
N SER A 173 15.71 -11.65 -26.08
CA SER A 173 16.37 -12.71 -25.31
C SER A 173 15.74 -12.96 -23.93
N HIS A 174 15.32 -11.89 -23.20
CA HIS A 174 14.81 -11.96 -21.83
C HIS A 174 13.40 -11.39 -21.66
N THR A 175 12.83 -10.82 -22.71
CA THR A 175 11.52 -10.18 -22.69
C THR A 175 10.74 -10.52 -23.96
N ALA A 176 9.41 -10.40 -23.88
CA ALA A 176 8.57 -10.51 -25.07
C ALA A 176 7.44 -9.49 -25.01
N LYS A 177 7.01 -9.01 -26.17
CA LYS A 177 5.88 -8.11 -26.32
C LYS A 177 4.62 -8.92 -26.63
N VAL A 178 3.57 -8.63 -25.91
CA VAL A 178 2.26 -9.25 -26.07
C VAL A 178 1.30 -8.22 -26.64
N ARG A 179 0.58 -8.60 -27.71
CA ARG A 179 -0.57 -7.87 -28.22
C ARG A 179 -1.82 -8.52 -27.70
N THR A 180 -2.69 -7.76 -27.10
CA THR A 180 -3.93 -8.28 -26.51
C THR A 180 -5.07 -8.33 -27.51
N ILE A 181 -6.13 -9.03 -27.15
CA ILE A 181 -7.32 -9.15 -28.01
C ILE A 181 -8.11 -7.84 -28.12
N ILE A 182 -7.88 -6.86 -27.23
CA ILE A 182 -8.54 -5.54 -27.27
C ILE A 182 -7.83 -4.55 -28.19
N ASN A 183 -6.61 -4.84 -28.64
CA ASN A 183 -5.89 -3.96 -29.58
C ASN A 183 -6.62 -3.88 -30.91
N ASP A 184 -6.71 -2.69 -31.50
CA ASP A 184 -7.46 -2.39 -32.75
C ASP A 184 -7.03 -3.24 -33.96
N THR A 185 -5.80 -3.79 -33.92
CA THR A 185 -5.30 -4.66 -34.98
C THR A 185 -5.52 -6.15 -34.70
N SER A 186 -6.18 -6.49 -33.61
CA SER A 186 -6.40 -7.87 -33.18
C SER A 186 -7.70 -8.42 -33.74
N MET A 187 -7.61 -9.57 -34.37
CA MET A 187 -8.76 -10.37 -34.85
C MET A 187 -8.60 -11.80 -34.33
N VAL A 188 -9.59 -12.28 -33.59
CA VAL A 188 -9.56 -13.59 -32.96
C VAL A 188 -10.65 -14.47 -33.58
N SER A 189 -10.23 -15.56 -34.22
CA SER A 189 -11.17 -16.61 -34.63
C SER A 189 -11.74 -17.30 -33.41
N ALA A 190 -13.02 -17.17 -33.20
CA ALA A 190 -13.76 -17.67 -32.04
C ALA A 190 -14.89 -18.62 -32.46
N MET A 191 -15.43 -19.34 -31.50
CA MET A 191 -16.63 -20.16 -31.67
C MET A 191 -17.47 -20.13 -30.40
N PHE A 192 -18.75 -20.35 -30.55
CA PHE A 192 -19.66 -20.57 -29.44
C PHE A 192 -19.42 -21.94 -28.81
N LEU A 193 -19.18 -22.04 -27.54
CA LEU A 193 -18.82 -23.27 -26.83
C LEU A 193 -19.90 -24.37 -26.99
N LYS A 194 -21.19 -23.98 -27.01
CA LYS A 194 -22.31 -24.92 -27.07
C LYS A 194 -22.66 -25.43 -28.47
N THR A 195 -22.55 -24.54 -29.47
CA THR A 195 -23.05 -24.82 -30.81
C THR A 195 -21.93 -25.06 -31.84
N ASN A 196 -20.69 -24.73 -31.46
CA ASN A 196 -19.50 -24.73 -32.31
C ASN A 196 -19.59 -23.77 -33.52
N ASP A 197 -20.60 -22.90 -33.56
CA ASP A 197 -20.70 -21.88 -34.61
C ASP A 197 -19.50 -20.95 -34.55
N ALA A 198 -18.80 -20.82 -35.68
CA ALA A 198 -17.63 -19.95 -35.79
C ALA A 198 -18.01 -18.48 -35.95
N CYS A 199 -17.17 -17.60 -35.44
CA CYS A 199 -17.27 -16.17 -35.55
C CYS A 199 -15.90 -15.51 -35.43
N ILE A 200 -15.84 -14.20 -35.57
CA ILE A 200 -14.62 -13.41 -35.35
C ILE A 200 -14.89 -12.38 -34.27
N VAL A 201 -13.95 -12.24 -33.33
CA VAL A 201 -13.92 -11.16 -32.35
C VAL A 201 -12.92 -10.13 -32.81
N ASN A 202 -13.36 -8.90 -33.00
CA ASN A 202 -12.53 -7.75 -33.36
C ASN A 202 -12.10 -7.01 -32.13
N GLY A 203 -10.80 -6.74 -32.01
CA GLY A 203 -10.26 -5.84 -31.01
C GLY A 203 -10.63 -4.39 -31.34
N SER A 204 -10.96 -3.62 -30.32
CA SER A 204 -11.16 -2.18 -30.41
C SER A 204 -11.04 -1.55 -29.02
N LEU A 205 -10.19 -0.56 -28.90
CA LEU A 205 -10.06 0.20 -27.66
C LEU A 205 -11.28 1.07 -27.39
N ASP A 206 -11.91 1.61 -28.44
CA ASP A 206 -13.11 2.44 -28.32
C ASP A 206 -14.27 1.65 -27.71
N THR A 207 -14.58 0.47 -28.26
CA THR A 207 -15.66 -0.37 -27.71
C THR A 207 -15.32 -0.96 -26.35
N MET A 208 -14.04 -1.12 -26.07
CA MET A 208 -13.59 -1.60 -24.77
C MET A 208 -13.74 -0.55 -23.65
N GLU A 209 -13.83 0.73 -23.95
CA GLU A 209 -14.24 1.76 -22.98
C GLU A 209 -15.65 1.50 -22.44
N ASP A 210 -16.53 0.99 -23.30
CA ASP A 210 -17.89 0.54 -22.95
C ASP A 210 -17.93 -0.90 -22.39
N GLY A 211 -16.78 -1.57 -22.27
CA GLY A 211 -16.61 -2.89 -21.66
C GLY A 211 -16.93 -4.08 -22.55
N TYR A 212 -16.92 -3.93 -23.87
CA TYR A 212 -17.18 -5.03 -24.80
C TYR A 212 -16.27 -5.00 -26.03
N LEU A 213 -16.20 -6.13 -26.74
CA LEU A 213 -15.62 -6.26 -28.08
C LEU A 213 -16.73 -6.68 -29.06
N GLU A 214 -16.54 -6.36 -30.34
CA GLU A 214 -17.48 -6.75 -31.39
C GLU A 214 -17.26 -8.19 -31.84
N VAL A 215 -18.38 -8.90 -32.04
CA VAL A 215 -18.40 -10.23 -32.61
C VAL A 215 -19.12 -10.17 -33.96
N VAL A 216 -18.45 -10.59 -35.01
CA VAL A 216 -18.95 -10.50 -36.37
C VAL A 216 -18.93 -11.87 -37.05
N TYR A 217 -19.57 -11.97 -38.22
CA TYR A 217 -19.65 -13.19 -39.04
C TYR A 217 -20.25 -14.38 -38.32
N ILE A 218 -21.21 -14.16 -37.42
CA ILE A 218 -22.03 -15.24 -36.86
C ILE A 218 -23.03 -15.69 -37.94
N SER A 219 -23.14 -16.99 -38.23
CA SER A 219 -24.15 -17.47 -39.17
C SER A 219 -25.56 -17.03 -38.79
N LYS A 220 -26.38 -16.61 -39.77
CA LYS A 220 -27.77 -16.24 -39.50
C LYS A 220 -28.59 -17.38 -38.88
N ASP A 221 -28.24 -18.63 -39.26
CA ASP A 221 -28.93 -19.85 -38.84
C ASP A 221 -28.39 -20.40 -37.51
N ALA A 222 -27.32 -19.80 -36.96
CA ALA A 222 -26.73 -20.21 -35.69
C ALA A 222 -27.74 -20.07 -34.55
N LYS A 223 -27.88 -21.12 -33.74
CA LYS A 223 -28.80 -21.19 -32.58
C LYS A 223 -28.15 -20.66 -31.32
N VAL A 224 -27.55 -19.50 -31.44
CA VAL A 224 -26.82 -18.82 -30.35
C VAL A 224 -27.73 -17.84 -29.60
N LYS A 225 -27.44 -17.59 -28.33
CA LYS A 225 -28.23 -16.73 -27.42
C LYS A 225 -27.34 -15.80 -26.63
N ASN A 226 -27.93 -14.71 -26.15
CA ASN A 226 -27.29 -13.84 -25.16
C ASN A 226 -26.94 -14.67 -23.89
N GLY A 227 -25.73 -14.50 -23.39
CA GLY A 227 -25.16 -15.24 -22.25
C GLY A 227 -24.36 -16.49 -22.67
N ASP A 228 -24.36 -16.89 -23.94
CA ASP A 228 -23.51 -17.96 -24.40
C ASP A 228 -22.02 -17.59 -24.33
N GLU A 229 -21.19 -18.61 -24.04
CA GLU A 229 -19.75 -18.43 -23.87
C GLU A 229 -19.04 -18.55 -25.21
N LEU A 230 -18.13 -17.60 -25.46
CA LEU A 230 -17.22 -17.64 -26.62
C LEU A 230 -15.85 -18.14 -26.17
N VAL A 231 -15.29 -19.02 -26.97
CA VAL A 231 -13.94 -19.57 -26.84
C VAL A 231 -13.17 -19.42 -28.14
N THR A 232 -11.86 -19.54 -28.12
CA THR A 232 -11.04 -19.61 -29.34
C THR A 232 -11.39 -20.81 -30.17
N SER A 233 -11.48 -20.61 -31.48
CA SER A 233 -11.90 -21.65 -32.44
C SER A 233 -10.75 -22.61 -32.76
N TYR A 234 -11.13 -23.87 -33.09
CA TYR A 234 -10.21 -24.84 -33.63
C TYR A 234 -9.68 -24.46 -35.02
N VAL A 235 -10.44 -23.67 -35.79
CA VAL A 235 -10.06 -23.19 -37.13
C VAL A 235 -8.97 -22.09 -37.10
N SER A 236 -8.70 -21.53 -35.96
CA SER A 236 -7.69 -20.49 -35.85
C SER A 236 -6.31 -20.98 -36.26
N SER A 237 -5.58 -20.18 -37.05
CA SER A 237 -4.18 -20.45 -37.42
C SER A 237 -3.18 -20.04 -36.32
N LYS A 238 -3.60 -19.18 -35.36
CA LYS A 238 -2.71 -18.59 -34.34
C LYS A 238 -3.12 -18.91 -32.91
N PHE A 239 -4.42 -19.09 -32.66
CA PHE A 239 -4.92 -19.31 -31.32
C PHE A 239 -5.20 -20.80 -31.08
N ASN A 240 -4.70 -21.30 -29.94
CA ASN A 240 -5.05 -22.63 -29.47
C ASN A 240 -6.54 -22.69 -29.12
N GLU A 241 -7.21 -23.81 -29.37
CA GLU A 241 -8.66 -23.92 -29.22
C GLU A 241 -9.14 -23.96 -27.76
N GLY A 242 -10.39 -23.52 -27.53
CA GLY A 242 -11.08 -23.70 -26.25
C GLY A 242 -10.58 -22.77 -25.14
N ILE A 243 -9.88 -21.70 -25.47
CA ILE A 243 -9.52 -20.66 -24.48
C ILE A 243 -10.70 -19.69 -24.38
N THR A 244 -11.24 -19.52 -23.20
CA THR A 244 -12.38 -18.61 -22.94
C THR A 244 -12.06 -17.18 -23.34
N ILE A 245 -12.97 -16.52 -24.06
CA ILE A 245 -12.87 -15.11 -24.42
C ILE A 245 -13.84 -14.31 -23.55
N GLY A 246 -15.11 -14.65 -23.52
CA GLY A 246 -16.12 -13.90 -22.80
C GLY A 246 -17.53 -14.45 -22.98
N LYS A 247 -18.51 -13.65 -22.54
CA LYS A 247 -19.94 -13.95 -22.71
C LYS A 247 -20.57 -12.97 -23.68
N VAL A 248 -21.46 -13.49 -24.51
CA VAL A 248 -22.12 -12.74 -25.59
C VAL A 248 -23.36 -12.00 -25.07
N SER A 249 -23.56 -10.80 -25.58
CA SER A 249 -24.74 -9.98 -25.38
C SER A 249 -25.10 -9.24 -26.69
N ASP A 250 -26.27 -8.61 -26.72
CA ASP A 250 -26.73 -7.74 -27.80
C ASP A 250 -26.65 -8.40 -29.21
N LEU A 251 -27.11 -9.65 -29.29
CA LEU A 251 -27.14 -10.41 -30.55
C LEU A 251 -28.16 -9.78 -31.51
N LYS A 252 -27.70 -9.40 -32.71
CA LYS A 252 -28.52 -8.76 -33.75
C LYS A 252 -28.20 -9.31 -35.13
N LEU A 253 -29.17 -9.19 -36.04
CA LEU A 253 -28.89 -9.37 -37.49
C LEU A 253 -28.09 -8.15 -37.98
N ASP A 254 -27.07 -8.43 -38.77
CA ASP A 254 -26.32 -7.41 -39.48
C ASP A 254 -27.21 -6.61 -40.47
N SER A 255 -26.78 -5.44 -40.89
CA SER A 255 -27.47 -4.58 -41.87
C SER A 255 -27.76 -5.30 -43.18
N THR A 256 -26.90 -6.20 -43.58
CA THR A 256 -27.05 -7.03 -44.79
C THR A 256 -28.03 -8.20 -44.62
N LYS A 257 -28.44 -8.54 -43.40
CA LYS A 257 -29.27 -9.70 -43.02
C LYS A 257 -28.69 -11.07 -43.43
N LEU A 258 -27.39 -11.10 -43.73
CA LEU A 258 -26.71 -12.35 -44.11
C LEU A 258 -26.03 -13.01 -42.92
N THR A 259 -25.60 -12.21 -41.95
CA THR A 259 -24.93 -12.65 -40.72
C THR A 259 -25.57 -12.01 -39.50
N LYS A 260 -25.19 -12.47 -38.31
CA LYS A 260 -25.46 -11.83 -37.03
C LYS A 260 -24.19 -11.20 -36.50
N THR A 261 -24.37 -10.14 -35.74
CA THR A 261 -23.35 -9.49 -34.92
C THR A 261 -23.75 -9.57 -33.46
N ALA A 262 -22.80 -9.47 -32.58
CA ALA A 262 -23.02 -9.45 -31.13
C ALA A 262 -21.92 -8.62 -30.41
N LYS A 263 -22.10 -8.40 -29.12
CA LYS A 263 -21.08 -7.88 -28.23
C LYS A 263 -20.58 -9.02 -27.35
N VAL A 264 -19.31 -9.05 -27.06
CA VAL A 264 -18.73 -9.97 -26.06
C VAL A 264 -18.08 -9.17 -24.93
N THR A 265 -18.47 -9.48 -23.70
CA THR A 265 -17.78 -8.96 -22.51
C THR A 265 -16.66 -9.91 -22.15
N PRO A 266 -15.38 -9.47 -22.26
CA PRO A 266 -14.23 -10.31 -21.92
C PRO A 266 -14.23 -10.76 -20.46
N VAL A 267 -13.72 -11.97 -20.20
CA VAL A 267 -13.53 -12.47 -18.81
C VAL A 267 -12.23 -11.96 -18.19
N VAL A 268 -11.35 -11.34 -18.98
CA VAL A 268 -10.06 -10.80 -18.54
C VAL A 268 -10.20 -9.33 -18.22
N ASP A 269 -9.66 -8.92 -17.06
CA ASP A 269 -9.54 -7.50 -16.70
C ASP A 269 -8.29 -6.91 -17.37
N PHE A 270 -8.48 -6.22 -18.50
CA PHE A 270 -7.40 -5.56 -19.25
C PHE A 270 -6.92 -4.24 -18.64
N LYS A 271 -7.47 -3.81 -17.50
CA LYS A 271 -6.96 -2.63 -16.75
C LYS A 271 -5.93 -3.00 -15.69
N HIS A 272 -5.92 -4.25 -15.21
CA HIS A 272 -5.14 -4.66 -14.05
C HIS A 272 -4.35 -5.95 -14.26
N LEU A 273 -3.70 -6.09 -15.41
CA LEU A 273 -2.83 -7.24 -15.71
C LEU A 273 -1.49 -7.11 -14.98
N LYS A 274 -1.11 -8.12 -14.19
CA LYS A 274 0.18 -8.18 -13.48
C LYS A 274 0.95 -9.46 -13.83
N GLU A 275 0.34 -10.61 -13.67
CA GLU A 275 0.89 -11.91 -13.99
C GLU A 275 0.07 -12.57 -15.09
N VAL A 276 0.76 -13.28 -15.98
CA VAL A 276 0.15 -14.01 -17.09
C VAL A 276 0.79 -15.39 -17.25
N LEU A 277 0.09 -16.32 -17.89
CA LEU A 277 0.65 -17.58 -18.34
C LEU A 277 0.80 -17.54 -19.86
N VAL A 278 1.98 -17.88 -20.35
CA VAL A 278 2.25 -18.06 -21.79
C VAL A 278 2.13 -19.54 -22.11
N ILE A 279 1.24 -19.89 -23.03
CA ILE A 279 1.10 -21.25 -23.56
C ILE A 279 2.24 -21.46 -24.54
N THR A 280 3.15 -22.41 -24.22
CA THR A 280 4.34 -22.68 -25.04
C THR A 280 4.07 -23.58 -26.22
N ASP A 281 2.91 -24.25 -26.23
CA ASP A 281 2.44 -25.05 -27.34
C ASP A 281 1.93 -24.13 -28.46
N LEU A 282 2.65 -24.04 -29.56
CA LEU A 282 2.19 -23.32 -30.73
C LEU A 282 1.00 -24.07 -31.36
N LYS A 283 0.08 -23.31 -31.94
CA LYS A 283 -1.01 -23.89 -32.72
C LYS A 283 -0.41 -24.67 -33.90
N LYS A 284 -0.69 -25.97 -33.96
CA LYS A 284 -0.34 -26.82 -35.12
C LYS A 284 -1.29 -26.46 -36.25
N THR A 285 -0.81 -25.77 -37.25
CA THR A 285 -1.50 -25.62 -38.56
C THR A 285 -1.17 -26.85 -39.39
N LYS A 286 -2.15 -27.61 -39.81
CA LYS A 286 -1.93 -28.56 -40.92
C LYS A 286 -1.65 -27.72 -42.17
N ASN A 287 -0.42 -27.80 -42.69
CA ASN A 287 -0.10 -27.21 -43.98
C ASN A 287 -0.90 -27.96 -45.00
N LEU A 288 -1.86 -27.30 -45.64
CA LEU A 288 -2.60 -27.81 -46.78
C LEU A 288 -1.68 -28.05 -48.01
N ASP A 289 -0.43 -27.59 -47.93
CA ASP A 289 0.54 -27.68 -49.02
C ASP A 289 1.27 -29.02 -49.09
N GLU A 290 1.09 -29.93 -48.12
CA GLU A 290 1.70 -31.28 -48.16
C GLU A 290 0.84 -32.33 -48.89
N GLU A 291 -0.45 -32.07 -49.14
CA GLU A 291 -1.33 -33.01 -49.84
C GLU A 291 -1.33 -32.88 -51.39
N THR A 292 -0.55 -31.93 -51.94
CA THR A 292 -0.45 -31.74 -53.41
C THR A 292 0.84 -32.31 -54.02
N LYS A 293 1.56 -33.16 -53.27
CA LYS A 293 2.80 -33.81 -53.75
C LYS A 293 2.76 -35.33 -53.63
N GLU A 294 1.61 -35.94 -53.92
CA GLU A 294 1.53 -37.38 -54.32
C GLU A 294 0.90 -37.55 -55.71
#